data_f02b09b63166d5996c111f03fcc5ad99
#
_entry.id   f02b09b63166d5996c111f03fcc5ad99
#
_cell.length_a   1.000
_cell.length_b   1.000
_cell.length_c   1.000
_cell.angle_alpha   90.00
_cell.angle_beta   90.00
_cell.angle_gamma   90.00
#
_symmetry.space_group_name_H-M   'P 1'
#
loop_
_entity.id
_entity.type
_entity.pdbx_description
1 polymer ?
#
loop_
_entity_poly.entity_id
_entity_poly.type
_entity_poly.pdbx_seq_one_letter_code
_entity_poly.pdbx_strand_id
1 'polypeptide(L)'
;MKIDAFHYIQLGSVYRGLEAVPDDEVLAMYHGTHHIPLHQVSGFYGKGPFVKQYMDIFSIPEVTLLAITNDYFLTHDIEFDPLHLYKDITDAIAQVHIKGFMYKWIMEDLEKYILRGEETFAVLQHLVHQGKKLFLITNSPFSFVDKGMSYMVGQHWRDLFDVVIVQADKPHFFNDSIKPFRRLDENGDLQWHKITKLQKGRVYKQGNLVDFLRLTGWRGSKVLYFGDHLYSDLAVR
;
A
#
# COMPACT_ATOMS: atom_id res chain seq x y z
N MET A 1 4.85 19.76 5.74
CA MET A 1 5.48 20.06 7.05
C MET A 1 5.98 18.77 7.69
N LYS A 2 7.01 18.86 8.51
CA LYS A 2 7.48 17.77 9.37
C LYS A 2 7.01 17.99 10.80
N ILE A 3 6.59 16.90 11.46
CA ILE A 3 6.14 16.91 12.86
C ILE A 3 7.05 15.92 13.62
N ASP A 4 7.54 16.32 14.77
CA ASP A 4 8.39 15.50 15.61
C ASP A 4 7.61 14.52 16.49
N ALA A 5 8.31 13.68 17.26
CA ALA A 5 7.71 12.68 18.14
C ALA A 5 6.89 13.28 19.29
N PHE A 6 7.04 14.57 19.57
CA PHE A 6 6.29 15.31 20.59
C PHE A 6 5.16 16.16 19.99
N HIS A 7 4.86 15.97 18.71
CA HIS A 7 3.82 16.67 17.93
C HIS A 7 4.10 18.16 17.71
N TYR A 8 5.36 18.57 17.72
CA TYR A 8 5.75 19.91 17.32
C TYR A 8 6.06 19.97 15.83
N ILE A 9 5.57 21.00 15.17
CA ILE A 9 5.97 21.33 13.80
C ILE A 9 7.44 21.75 13.83
N GLN A 10 8.26 21.10 13.00
CA GLN A 10 9.63 21.56 12.78
C GLN A 10 9.58 22.84 11.94
N LEU A 11 9.86 23.98 12.55
CA LEU A 11 9.92 25.27 11.87
C LEU A 11 10.95 25.20 10.71
N GLY A 12 10.71 25.93 9.63
CA GLY A 12 11.45 25.80 8.38
C GLY A 12 11.10 24.58 7.51
N SER A 13 10.18 23.70 7.95
CA SER A 13 9.75 22.52 7.19
C SER A 13 8.34 22.64 6.61
N VAL A 14 7.68 23.79 6.75
CA VAL A 14 6.33 24.03 6.23
C VAL A 14 6.43 24.61 4.83
N TYR A 15 5.66 24.05 3.92
CA TYR A 15 5.62 24.49 2.52
C TYR A 15 4.17 24.72 2.09
N ARG A 16 3.97 25.77 1.29
CA ARG A 16 2.75 26.03 0.54
C ARG A 16 3.10 25.87 -0.94
N GLY A 17 2.61 24.80 -1.57
CA GLY A 17 3.14 24.39 -2.87
C GLY A 17 4.62 24.01 -2.76
N LEU A 18 5.47 24.70 -3.50
CA LEU A 18 6.93 24.51 -3.49
C LEU A 18 7.67 25.58 -2.67
N GLU A 19 6.97 26.60 -2.16
CA GLU A 19 7.55 27.70 -1.39
C GLU A 19 7.52 27.42 0.12
N ALA A 20 8.61 27.75 0.79
CA ALA A 20 8.68 27.65 2.25
C ALA A 20 7.83 28.73 2.89
N VAL A 21 7.03 28.36 3.88
CA VAL A 21 6.24 29.31 4.68
C VAL A 21 7.13 29.86 5.80
N PRO A 22 7.21 31.20 5.98
CA PRO A 22 7.94 31.82 7.07
C PRO A 22 7.47 31.34 8.45
N ASP A 23 8.41 31.20 9.39
CA ASP A 23 8.12 30.66 10.72
C ASP A 23 7.13 31.49 11.53
N ASP A 24 7.16 32.81 11.39
CA ASP A 24 6.21 33.74 12.01
C ASP A 24 4.79 33.56 11.46
N GLU A 25 4.65 33.33 10.17
CA GLU A 25 3.36 32.97 9.55
C GLU A 25 2.86 31.61 10.06
N VAL A 26 3.73 30.59 10.16
CA VAL A 26 3.38 29.29 10.73
C VAL A 26 2.86 29.45 12.17
N LEU A 27 3.57 30.20 13.01
CA LEU A 27 3.14 30.48 14.38
C LEU A 27 1.79 31.20 14.41
N ALA A 28 1.56 32.16 13.52
CA ALA A 28 0.28 32.88 13.44
C ALA A 28 -0.86 31.92 13.04
N MET A 29 -0.65 31.03 12.08
CA MET A 29 -1.63 30.03 11.66
C MET A 29 -2.04 29.06 12.78
N TYR A 30 -1.13 28.77 13.71
CA TYR A 30 -1.34 27.85 14.84
C TYR A 30 -1.51 28.64 16.19
N HIS A 31 -1.98 29.87 16.14
CA HIS A 31 -2.30 30.69 17.33
C HIS A 31 -1.14 30.90 18.30
N GLY A 32 0.06 31.13 17.78
CA GLY A 32 1.27 31.41 18.57
C GLY A 32 1.98 30.15 19.10
N THR A 33 1.55 28.99 18.68
CA THR A 33 2.20 27.72 19.02
C THR A 33 2.60 26.95 17.73
N HIS A 34 3.51 26.00 17.87
CA HIS A 34 3.81 25.05 16.80
C HIS A 34 3.52 23.59 17.23
N HIS A 35 2.78 23.43 18.33
CA HIS A 35 2.33 22.11 18.80
C HIS A 35 0.97 21.75 18.19
N ILE A 36 0.87 20.57 17.58
CA ILE A 36 -0.36 20.02 17.04
C ILE A 36 -0.94 19.02 18.05
N PRO A 37 -2.17 19.23 18.54
CA PRO A 37 -2.80 18.28 19.45
C PRO A 37 -2.89 16.87 18.89
N LEU A 38 -2.66 15.86 19.73
CA LEU A 38 -2.64 14.44 19.32
C LEU A 38 -3.90 14.02 18.54
N HIS A 39 -5.07 14.51 18.93
CA HIS A 39 -6.33 14.17 18.25
C HIS A 39 -6.40 14.66 16.79
N GLN A 40 -5.57 15.64 16.41
CA GLN A 40 -5.49 16.12 15.02
C GLN A 40 -4.52 15.30 14.16
N VAL A 41 -3.49 14.69 14.75
CA VAL A 41 -2.49 13.88 14.05
C VAL A 41 -2.73 12.39 14.19
N SER A 42 -3.42 11.96 15.25
CA SER A 42 -3.73 10.56 15.48
C SER A 42 -4.89 10.11 14.60
N GLY A 43 -4.70 8.98 13.95
CA GLY A 43 -5.73 8.34 13.15
C GLY A 43 -5.24 7.01 12.64
N PHE A 44 -6.18 6.12 12.34
CA PHE A 44 -5.84 4.87 11.70
C PHE A 44 -5.27 5.16 10.30
N TYR A 45 -4.17 4.53 9.93
CA TYR A 45 -3.41 4.81 8.69
C TYR A 45 -2.77 6.20 8.61
N GLY A 46 -2.49 6.84 9.72
CA GLY A 46 -1.91 8.18 9.71
C GLY A 46 -2.85 9.25 9.15
N LYS A 47 -4.15 9.00 9.16
CA LYS A 47 -5.18 9.97 8.80
C LYS A 47 -5.82 10.50 10.07
N GLY A 48 -5.39 11.67 10.51
CA GLY A 48 -6.11 12.45 11.50
C GLY A 48 -7.26 13.22 10.84
N PRO A 49 -8.15 13.84 11.63
CA PRO A 49 -9.26 14.62 11.09
C PRO A 49 -8.80 15.83 10.28
N PHE A 50 -7.61 16.39 10.56
CA PHE A 50 -7.08 17.58 9.92
C PHE A 50 -5.71 17.41 9.28
N VAL A 51 -5.01 16.31 9.57
CA VAL A 51 -3.64 16.07 9.10
C VAL A 51 -3.54 14.66 8.52
N LYS A 52 -3.11 14.57 7.27
CA LYS A 52 -2.74 13.30 6.64
C LYS A 52 -1.23 13.11 6.71
N GLN A 53 -0.80 11.95 7.15
CA GLN A 53 0.62 11.59 7.19
C GLN A 53 1.03 10.93 5.88
N TYR A 54 2.12 11.41 5.29
CA TYR A 54 2.77 10.86 4.10
C TYR A 54 4.09 10.23 4.54
N MET A 55 4.10 8.94 4.83
CA MET A 55 5.26 8.25 5.40
C MET A 55 5.74 7.07 4.56
N ASP A 56 5.12 6.83 3.43
CA ASP A 56 5.43 5.71 2.55
C ASP A 56 5.69 6.17 1.11
N ILE A 57 6.33 5.31 0.33
CA ILE A 57 6.68 5.62 -1.07
C ILE A 57 5.45 5.82 -1.97
N PHE A 58 4.30 5.22 -1.62
CA PHE A 58 3.06 5.34 -2.39
C PHE A 58 2.41 6.72 -2.22
N SER A 59 2.76 7.44 -1.15
CA SER A 59 2.29 8.80 -0.88
C SER A 59 3.03 9.87 -1.70
N ILE A 60 4.22 9.56 -2.24
CA ILE A 60 5.05 10.54 -2.96
C ILE A 60 4.34 11.13 -4.19
N PRO A 61 3.70 10.34 -5.07
CA PRO A 61 3.00 10.91 -6.23
C PRO A 61 1.88 11.87 -5.82
N GLU A 62 1.14 11.55 -4.77
CA GLU A 62 0.03 12.39 -4.29
C GLU A 62 0.54 13.72 -3.72
N VAL A 63 1.51 13.69 -2.82
CA VAL A 63 2.06 14.92 -2.22
C VAL A 63 2.77 15.78 -3.25
N THR A 64 3.46 15.16 -4.21
CA THR A 64 4.13 15.88 -5.29
C THR A 64 3.14 16.57 -6.20
N LEU A 65 2.09 15.86 -6.65
CA LEU A 65 1.06 16.44 -7.50
C LEU A 65 0.32 17.58 -6.78
N LEU A 66 0.00 17.39 -5.50
CA LEU A 66 -0.63 18.42 -4.69
C LEU A 66 0.25 19.68 -4.58
N ALA A 67 1.56 19.50 -4.30
CA ALA A 67 2.48 20.63 -4.20
C ALA A 67 2.61 21.40 -5.51
N ILE A 68 2.82 20.69 -6.62
CA ILE A 68 2.99 21.31 -7.95
C ILE A 68 1.70 22.02 -8.42
N THR A 69 0.53 21.39 -8.21
CA THR A 69 -0.73 22.02 -8.62
C THR A 69 -1.07 23.25 -7.79
N ASN A 70 -0.82 23.17 -6.49
CA ASN A 70 -1.00 24.32 -5.61
C ASN A 70 -0.07 25.49 -6.01
N ASP A 71 1.19 25.20 -6.28
CA ASP A 71 2.18 26.16 -6.75
C ASP A 71 1.76 26.80 -8.10
N TYR A 72 1.30 25.96 -9.03
CA TYR A 72 0.81 26.45 -10.32
C TYR A 72 -0.36 27.42 -10.18
N PHE A 73 -1.33 27.12 -9.32
CA PHE A 73 -2.50 27.99 -9.09
C PHE A 73 -2.10 29.32 -8.45
N LEU A 74 -1.21 29.29 -7.48
CA LEU A 74 -0.70 30.48 -6.82
C LEU A 74 0.09 31.38 -7.80
N THR A 75 0.98 30.79 -8.60
CA THR A 75 1.83 31.56 -9.53
C THR A 75 1.08 32.12 -10.74
N HIS A 76 -0.12 31.59 -11.03
CA HIS A 76 -0.96 32.06 -12.14
C HIS A 76 -2.19 32.83 -11.66
N ASP A 77 -2.24 33.24 -10.39
CA ASP A 77 -3.35 33.97 -9.78
C ASP A 77 -4.73 33.28 -10.01
N ILE A 78 -4.73 31.93 -9.99
CA ILE A 78 -5.95 31.14 -10.09
C ILE A 78 -6.56 31.00 -8.71
N GLU A 79 -7.73 31.56 -8.50
CA GLU A 79 -8.48 31.39 -7.25
C GLU A 79 -8.98 29.94 -7.13
N PHE A 80 -8.75 29.30 -5.99
CA PHE A 80 -9.18 27.92 -5.74
C PHE A 80 -9.49 27.69 -4.26
N ASP A 81 -10.33 26.70 -3.99
CA ASP A 81 -10.56 26.19 -2.64
C ASP A 81 -9.54 25.08 -2.33
N PRO A 82 -8.68 25.26 -1.31
CA PRO A 82 -7.64 24.29 -0.98
C PRO A 82 -8.17 22.91 -0.60
N LEU A 83 -9.35 22.83 0.01
CA LEU A 83 -9.98 21.56 0.40
C LEU A 83 -10.49 20.81 -0.82
N HIS A 84 -11.11 21.52 -1.78
CA HIS A 84 -11.57 20.93 -3.03
C HIS A 84 -10.39 20.47 -3.87
N LEU A 85 -9.33 21.28 -4.00
CA LEU A 85 -8.12 20.88 -4.71
C LEU A 85 -7.50 19.62 -4.11
N TYR A 86 -7.37 19.56 -2.80
CA TYR A 86 -6.86 18.39 -2.08
C TYR A 86 -7.72 17.14 -2.40
N LYS A 87 -9.03 17.29 -2.35
CA LYS A 87 -9.96 16.20 -2.62
C LYS A 87 -9.85 15.71 -4.07
N ASP A 88 -9.83 16.63 -5.03
CA ASP A 88 -9.75 16.29 -6.46
C ASP A 88 -8.46 15.57 -6.80
N ILE A 89 -7.32 15.98 -6.23
CA ILE A 89 -6.03 15.32 -6.43
C ILE A 89 -6.03 13.93 -5.78
N THR A 90 -6.53 13.82 -4.55
CA THR A 90 -6.61 12.53 -3.86
C THR A 90 -7.51 11.56 -4.63
N ASP A 91 -8.66 12.02 -5.12
CA ASP A 91 -9.59 11.20 -5.91
C ASP A 91 -8.97 10.82 -7.27
N ALA A 92 -8.26 11.72 -7.93
CA ALA A 92 -7.57 11.44 -9.19
C ALA A 92 -6.50 10.34 -9.04
N ILE A 93 -5.66 10.43 -8.01
CA ILE A 93 -4.65 9.40 -7.71
C ILE A 93 -5.33 8.06 -7.37
N ALA A 94 -6.39 8.08 -6.54
CA ALA A 94 -7.14 6.87 -6.22
C ALA A 94 -7.72 6.20 -7.47
N GLN A 95 -8.24 6.98 -8.43
CA GLN A 95 -8.80 6.45 -9.68
C GLN A 95 -7.76 5.72 -10.54
N VAL A 96 -6.49 6.14 -10.54
CA VAL A 96 -5.41 5.44 -11.26
C VAL A 96 -5.27 4.00 -10.78
N HIS A 97 -5.40 3.77 -9.47
CA HIS A 97 -5.36 2.45 -8.88
C HIS A 97 -6.68 1.68 -9.03
N ILE A 98 -7.82 2.31 -8.71
CA ILE A 98 -9.14 1.67 -8.73
C ILE A 98 -9.53 1.22 -10.14
N LYS A 99 -9.27 2.05 -11.15
CA LYS A 99 -9.53 1.71 -12.57
C LYS A 99 -8.48 0.80 -13.18
N GLY A 100 -7.40 0.50 -12.46
CA GLY A 100 -6.34 -0.40 -12.90
C GLY A 100 -5.43 0.19 -13.98
N PHE A 101 -5.42 1.50 -14.21
CA PHE A 101 -4.58 2.14 -15.23
C PHE A 101 -3.10 1.87 -14.97
N MET A 102 -2.64 1.96 -13.72
CA MET A 102 -1.26 1.68 -13.36
C MET A 102 -0.88 0.23 -13.72
N TYR A 103 -1.72 -0.73 -13.37
CA TYR A 103 -1.48 -2.13 -13.70
C TYR A 103 -1.41 -2.36 -15.22
N LYS A 104 -2.31 -1.71 -15.97
CA LYS A 104 -2.34 -1.79 -17.43
C LYS A 104 -1.03 -1.27 -18.03
N TRP A 105 -0.60 -0.07 -17.67
CA TRP A 105 0.64 0.53 -18.18
C TRP A 105 1.86 -0.32 -17.88
N ILE A 106 1.99 -0.84 -16.65
CA ILE A 106 3.11 -1.70 -16.29
C ILE A 106 3.07 -3.01 -17.09
N MET A 107 1.89 -3.61 -17.28
CA MET A 107 1.76 -4.85 -18.04
C MET A 107 2.00 -4.69 -19.55
N GLU A 108 1.86 -3.48 -20.08
CA GLU A 108 2.17 -3.17 -21.49
C GLU A 108 3.69 -3.14 -21.75
N ASP A 109 4.49 -2.77 -20.75
CA ASP A 109 5.96 -2.67 -20.88
C ASP A 109 6.66 -3.09 -19.57
N LEU A 110 6.68 -4.40 -19.32
CA LEU A 110 7.26 -4.96 -18.10
C LEU A 110 8.75 -4.66 -17.96
N GLU A 111 9.48 -4.68 -19.07
CA GLU A 111 10.93 -4.45 -19.06
C GLU A 111 11.30 -3.04 -18.58
N LYS A 112 10.46 -2.07 -18.89
CA LYS A 112 10.63 -0.68 -18.43
C LYS A 112 10.38 -0.49 -16.93
N TYR A 113 9.40 -1.22 -16.38
CA TYR A 113 8.87 -0.95 -15.04
C TYR A 113 9.26 -1.97 -13.97
N ILE A 114 9.66 -3.19 -14.39
CA ILE A 114 9.97 -4.27 -13.46
C ILE A 114 11.37 -4.80 -13.77
N LEU A 115 12.24 -4.78 -12.78
CA LEU A 115 13.56 -5.40 -12.88
C LEU A 115 13.42 -6.92 -12.94
N ARG A 116 14.24 -7.59 -13.73
CA ARG A 116 14.34 -9.05 -13.70
C ARG A 116 14.83 -9.50 -12.34
N GLY A 117 14.20 -10.54 -11.81
CA GLY A 117 14.40 -10.99 -10.44
C GLY A 117 15.26 -12.24 -10.31
N GLU A 118 16.39 -12.33 -10.99
CA GLU A 118 17.28 -13.52 -10.91
C GLU A 118 17.71 -13.79 -9.46
N GLU A 119 18.10 -12.76 -8.72
CA GLU A 119 18.42 -12.86 -7.30
C GLU A 119 17.20 -13.22 -6.45
N THR A 120 16.04 -12.64 -6.77
CA THR A 120 14.77 -12.96 -6.10
C THR A 120 14.42 -14.43 -6.30
N PHE A 121 14.56 -14.96 -7.53
CA PHE A 121 14.34 -16.39 -7.80
C PHE A 121 15.29 -17.25 -6.99
N ALA A 122 16.59 -16.92 -6.98
CA ALA A 122 17.59 -17.67 -6.24
C ALA A 122 17.29 -17.73 -4.74
N VAL A 123 16.87 -16.61 -4.13
CA VAL A 123 16.48 -16.56 -2.72
C VAL A 123 15.23 -17.41 -2.45
N LEU A 124 14.19 -17.27 -3.26
CA LEU A 124 12.97 -18.07 -3.08
C LEU A 124 13.24 -19.57 -3.23
N GLN A 125 14.03 -19.95 -4.23
CA GLN A 125 14.43 -21.35 -4.45
C GLN A 125 15.26 -21.89 -3.27
N HIS A 126 16.20 -21.09 -2.77
CA HIS A 126 16.99 -21.46 -1.60
C HIS A 126 16.10 -21.73 -0.37
N LEU A 127 15.13 -20.85 -0.09
CA LEU A 127 14.20 -21.03 1.02
C LEU A 127 13.37 -22.30 0.87
N VAL A 128 12.90 -22.61 -0.34
CA VAL A 128 12.19 -23.87 -0.62
C VAL A 128 13.10 -25.09 -0.36
N HIS A 129 14.35 -25.07 -0.81
CA HIS A 129 15.32 -26.14 -0.55
C HIS A 129 15.62 -26.32 0.93
N GLN A 130 15.56 -25.23 1.72
CA GLN A 130 15.69 -25.29 3.19
C GLN A 130 14.38 -25.73 3.90
N GLY A 131 13.39 -26.21 3.14
CA GLY A 131 12.12 -26.69 3.68
C GLY A 131 11.20 -25.60 4.22
N LYS A 132 11.44 -24.32 3.90
CA LYS A 132 10.57 -23.23 4.31
C LYS A 132 9.29 -23.24 3.46
N LYS A 133 8.18 -22.92 4.12
CA LYS A 133 6.89 -22.70 3.46
C LYS A 133 6.79 -21.26 3.03
N LEU A 134 6.48 -21.02 1.77
CA LEU A 134 6.37 -19.69 1.21
C LEU A 134 4.90 -19.30 0.99
N PHE A 135 4.59 -18.05 1.24
CA PHE A 135 3.28 -17.49 0.92
C PHE A 135 3.43 -16.11 0.33
N LEU A 136 2.46 -15.73 -0.51
CA LEU A 136 2.34 -14.42 -1.12
C LEU A 136 0.99 -13.83 -0.74
N ILE A 137 0.97 -12.62 -0.19
CA ILE A 137 -0.24 -11.85 0.15
C ILE A 137 -0.08 -10.46 -0.43
N THR A 138 -0.94 -10.09 -1.38
CA THR A 138 -0.88 -8.80 -2.07
C THR A 138 -2.26 -8.19 -2.29
N ASN A 139 -2.33 -6.86 -2.35
CA ASN A 139 -3.53 -6.14 -2.76
C ASN A 139 -3.72 -6.14 -4.29
N SER A 140 -2.68 -6.48 -5.05
CA SER A 140 -2.71 -6.50 -6.51
C SER A 140 -3.64 -7.61 -7.06
N PRO A 141 -4.24 -7.39 -8.24
CA PRO A 141 -5.06 -8.40 -8.92
C PRO A 141 -4.21 -9.53 -9.48
N PHE A 142 -4.82 -10.72 -9.64
CA PHE A 142 -4.11 -11.92 -10.09
C PHE A 142 -3.45 -11.74 -11.46
N SER A 143 -4.13 -11.13 -12.42
CA SER A 143 -3.58 -10.91 -13.78
C SER A 143 -2.26 -10.13 -13.77
N PHE A 144 -2.16 -9.12 -12.90
CA PHE A 144 -0.92 -8.36 -12.73
C PHE A 144 0.17 -9.19 -12.03
N VAL A 145 -0.19 -9.86 -10.94
CA VAL A 145 0.73 -10.71 -10.17
C VAL A 145 1.29 -11.83 -11.04
N ASP A 146 0.42 -12.54 -11.77
CA ASP A 146 0.84 -13.67 -12.61
C ASP A 146 1.78 -13.22 -13.73
N LYS A 147 1.46 -12.11 -14.40
CA LYS A 147 2.30 -11.54 -15.45
C LYS A 147 3.64 -11.04 -14.92
N GLY A 148 3.62 -10.32 -13.79
CA GLY A 148 4.83 -9.78 -13.16
C GLY A 148 5.74 -10.89 -12.62
N MET A 149 5.19 -11.85 -11.88
CA MET A 149 5.95 -12.97 -11.33
C MET A 149 6.49 -13.91 -12.43
N SER A 150 5.72 -14.12 -13.50
CA SER A 150 6.20 -14.88 -14.66
C SER A 150 7.38 -14.19 -15.34
N TYR A 151 7.38 -12.86 -15.38
CA TYR A 151 8.51 -12.09 -15.91
C TYR A 151 9.74 -12.14 -15.00
N MET A 152 9.54 -11.97 -13.68
CA MET A 152 10.63 -11.89 -12.70
C MET A 152 11.23 -13.25 -12.37
N VAL A 153 10.41 -14.28 -12.22
CA VAL A 153 10.77 -15.56 -11.60
C VAL A 153 10.62 -16.72 -12.59
N GLY A 154 9.76 -16.56 -13.60
CA GLY A 154 9.48 -17.59 -14.61
C GLY A 154 8.07 -18.15 -14.52
N GLN A 155 7.64 -18.87 -15.55
CA GLN A 155 6.26 -19.37 -15.73
C GLN A 155 5.78 -20.29 -14.59
N HIS A 156 6.70 -20.96 -13.91
CA HIS A 156 6.41 -21.87 -12.81
C HIS A 156 6.52 -21.23 -11.42
N TRP A 157 6.48 -19.89 -11.32
CA TRP A 157 6.63 -19.17 -10.06
C TRP A 157 5.69 -19.64 -8.94
N ARG A 158 4.46 -20.07 -9.30
CA ARG A 158 3.47 -20.57 -8.34
C ARG A 158 3.92 -21.82 -7.60
N ASP A 159 4.79 -22.64 -8.21
CA ASP A 159 5.30 -23.85 -7.60
C ASP A 159 6.23 -23.59 -6.41
N LEU A 160 6.74 -22.37 -6.29
CA LEU A 160 7.53 -21.94 -5.14
C LEU A 160 6.68 -21.65 -3.91
N PHE A 161 5.40 -21.30 -4.09
CA PHE A 161 4.54 -20.83 -3.00
C PHE A 161 3.55 -21.91 -2.56
N ASP A 162 3.45 -22.10 -1.24
CA ASP A 162 2.44 -22.96 -0.64
C ASP A 162 1.05 -22.29 -0.61
N VAL A 163 1.02 -20.97 -0.50
CA VAL A 163 -0.21 -20.16 -0.49
C VAL A 163 -0.02 -18.89 -1.32
N VAL A 164 -0.97 -18.59 -2.21
CA VAL A 164 -1.03 -17.35 -2.97
C VAL A 164 -2.36 -16.68 -2.74
N ILE A 165 -2.33 -15.43 -2.22
CA ILE A 165 -3.49 -14.61 -1.93
C ILE A 165 -3.35 -13.28 -2.65
N VAL A 166 -4.31 -12.97 -3.52
CA VAL A 166 -4.38 -11.73 -4.29
C VAL A 166 -5.58 -10.89 -3.85
N GLN A 167 -5.58 -9.61 -4.14
CA GLN A 167 -6.63 -8.68 -3.72
C GLN A 167 -7.02 -8.91 -2.26
N ALA A 168 -6.01 -9.05 -1.39
CA ALA A 168 -6.16 -9.39 0.02
C ALA A 168 -6.91 -8.31 0.80
N ASP A 169 -6.86 -7.05 0.32
CA ASP A 169 -7.44 -5.90 1.01
C ASP A 169 -6.71 -5.60 2.32
N LYS A 170 -5.36 -5.60 2.25
CA LYS A 170 -4.56 -5.11 3.38
C LYS A 170 -4.82 -3.62 3.60
N PRO A 171 -4.95 -3.18 4.84
CA PRO A 171 -4.68 -3.86 6.11
C PRO A 171 -5.87 -4.62 6.71
N HIS A 172 -7.08 -4.56 6.10
CA HIS A 172 -8.24 -5.30 6.62
C HIS A 172 -7.96 -6.79 6.75
N PHE A 173 -7.14 -7.37 5.85
CA PHE A 173 -6.69 -8.76 5.94
C PHE A 173 -6.11 -9.11 7.31
N PHE A 174 -5.37 -8.19 7.93
CA PHE A 174 -4.73 -8.42 9.23
C PHE A 174 -5.64 -8.08 10.41
N ASN A 175 -6.60 -7.19 10.23
CA ASN A 175 -7.41 -6.61 11.32
C ASN A 175 -8.86 -7.13 11.35
N ASP A 176 -9.35 -7.68 10.24
CA ASP A 176 -10.69 -8.23 10.11
C ASP A 176 -10.64 -9.76 10.29
N SER A 177 -11.73 -10.35 10.80
CA SER A 177 -11.89 -11.80 10.95
C SER A 177 -13.09 -12.37 10.18
N ILE A 178 -13.82 -11.50 9.46
CA ILE A 178 -15.11 -11.88 8.85
C ILE A 178 -14.96 -12.23 7.37
N LYS A 179 -14.02 -11.59 6.66
CA LYS A 179 -13.89 -11.70 5.21
C LYS A 179 -13.43 -13.11 4.80
N PRO A 180 -14.22 -13.88 4.06
CA PRO A 180 -13.86 -15.25 3.70
C PRO A 180 -12.85 -15.28 2.54
N PHE A 181 -12.06 -16.35 2.48
CA PHE A 181 -11.31 -16.68 1.28
C PHE A 181 -12.24 -17.10 0.13
N ARG A 182 -11.88 -16.69 -1.09
CA ARG A 182 -12.47 -17.18 -2.34
C ARG A 182 -11.36 -17.76 -3.21
N ARG A 183 -11.62 -18.88 -3.87
CA ARG A 183 -10.68 -19.44 -4.83
C ARG A 183 -10.91 -18.83 -6.22
N LEU A 184 -9.83 -18.55 -6.92
CA LEU A 184 -9.87 -18.26 -8.36
C LEU A 184 -9.66 -19.56 -9.15
N ASP A 185 -10.39 -19.69 -10.26
CA ASP A 185 -10.10 -20.76 -11.23
C ASP A 185 -8.98 -20.36 -12.20
N GLU A 186 -8.76 -21.16 -13.22
CA GLU A 186 -7.67 -20.94 -14.18
C GLU A 186 -7.89 -19.70 -15.08
N ASN A 187 -9.15 -19.26 -15.21
CA ASN A 187 -9.52 -18.06 -15.94
C ASN A 187 -9.47 -16.79 -15.06
N GLY A 188 -9.28 -16.95 -13.74
CA GLY A 188 -9.33 -15.86 -12.77
C GLY A 188 -10.74 -15.58 -12.25
N ASP A 189 -11.71 -16.44 -12.53
CA ASP A 189 -13.08 -16.29 -12.06
C ASP A 189 -13.27 -16.82 -10.65
N LEU A 190 -14.14 -16.12 -9.88
CA LEU A 190 -14.42 -16.44 -8.50
C LEU A 190 -15.22 -17.72 -8.35
N GLN A 191 -14.70 -18.63 -7.52
CA GLN A 191 -15.41 -19.85 -7.10
C GLN A 191 -16.08 -19.64 -5.74
N TRP A 192 -17.33 -20.05 -5.62
CA TRP A 192 -18.15 -19.81 -4.43
C TRP A 192 -18.10 -20.92 -3.38
N HIS A 193 -17.35 -21.98 -3.63
CA HIS A 193 -17.21 -23.09 -2.69
C HIS A 193 -16.57 -22.64 -1.38
N LYS A 194 -17.02 -23.19 -0.27
CA LYS A 194 -16.41 -22.97 1.04
C LYS A 194 -14.97 -23.49 1.03
N ILE A 195 -14.05 -22.65 1.45
CA ILE A 195 -12.65 -23.02 1.59
C ILE A 195 -12.40 -23.63 2.97
N THR A 196 -12.00 -24.89 2.99
CA THR A 196 -11.69 -25.63 4.21
C THR A 196 -10.20 -25.87 4.40
N LYS A 197 -9.40 -25.65 3.35
CA LYS A 197 -7.93 -25.78 3.34
C LYS A 197 -7.35 -24.93 2.23
N LEU A 198 -6.22 -24.28 2.49
CA LEU A 198 -5.41 -23.63 1.45
C LEU A 198 -4.48 -24.67 0.82
N GLN A 199 -4.47 -24.73 -0.51
CA GLN A 199 -3.76 -25.74 -1.27
C GLN A 199 -2.70 -25.12 -2.17
N LYS A 200 -1.52 -25.70 -2.22
CA LYS A 200 -0.45 -25.33 -3.14
C LYS A 200 -0.93 -25.36 -4.60
N GLY A 201 -0.46 -24.40 -5.42
CA GLY A 201 -0.85 -24.28 -6.82
C GLY A 201 -2.21 -23.62 -7.04
N ARG A 202 -2.97 -23.31 -5.98
CA ARG A 202 -4.24 -22.59 -6.07
C ARG A 202 -4.05 -21.12 -5.69
N VAL A 203 -4.86 -20.25 -6.31
CA VAL A 203 -4.88 -18.82 -6.02
C VAL A 203 -6.15 -18.49 -5.27
N TYR A 204 -6.00 -17.71 -4.23
CA TYR A 204 -7.10 -17.26 -3.38
C TYR A 204 -7.20 -15.74 -3.43
N LYS A 205 -8.40 -15.23 -3.23
CA LYS A 205 -8.71 -13.81 -3.15
C LYS A 205 -9.27 -13.48 -1.77
N GLN A 206 -8.90 -12.30 -1.23
CA GLN A 206 -9.41 -11.81 0.07
C GLN A 206 -9.01 -12.73 1.24
N GLY A 207 -9.92 -12.95 2.19
CA GLY A 207 -9.64 -13.69 3.42
C GLY A 207 -9.19 -12.80 4.57
N ASN A 208 -8.68 -13.43 5.61
CA ASN A 208 -8.18 -12.77 6.81
C ASN A 208 -7.08 -13.59 7.48
N LEU A 209 -6.30 -12.96 8.36
CA LEU A 209 -5.16 -13.59 9.05
C LEU A 209 -5.59 -14.75 9.95
N VAL A 210 -6.73 -14.64 10.64
CA VAL A 210 -7.22 -15.69 11.55
C VAL A 210 -7.49 -16.97 10.78
N ASP A 211 -8.22 -16.87 9.68
CA ASP A 211 -8.50 -18.00 8.80
C ASP A 211 -7.24 -18.50 8.08
N PHE A 212 -6.32 -17.59 7.69
CA PHE A 212 -5.05 -17.98 7.11
C PHE A 212 -4.27 -18.93 8.03
N LEU A 213 -4.10 -18.56 9.29
CA LEU A 213 -3.39 -19.40 10.28
C LEU A 213 -4.16 -20.69 10.56
N ARG A 214 -5.48 -20.63 10.69
CA ARG A 214 -6.33 -21.80 10.91
C ARG A 214 -6.27 -22.80 9.75
N LEU A 215 -6.38 -22.32 8.50
CA LEU A 215 -6.46 -23.16 7.31
C LEU A 215 -5.10 -23.72 6.87
N THR A 216 -4.01 -23.03 7.20
CA THR A 216 -2.64 -23.52 7.00
C THR A 216 -2.15 -24.42 8.14
N GLY A 217 -2.68 -24.23 9.34
CA GLY A 217 -2.17 -24.83 10.55
C GLY A 217 -0.82 -24.27 11.02
N TRP A 218 -0.40 -23.14 10.46
CA TRP A 218 0.86 -22.50 10.82
C TRP A 218 0.75 -21.74 12.13
N ARG A 219 1.81 -21.84 12.94
CA ARG A 219 1.88 -21.09 14.19
C ARG A 219 2.36 -19.66 13.91
N GLY A 220 1.60 -18.65 14.28
CA GLY A 220 1.91 -17.24 14.03
C GLY A 220 3.32 -16.84 14.47
N SER A 221 3.80 -17.34 15.63
CA SER A 221 5.17 -17.10 16.11
C SER A 221 6.29 -17.72 15.24
N LYS A 222 5.95 -18.53 14.25
CA LYS A 222 6.87 -19.16 13.28
C LYS A 222 6.68 -18.61 11.86
N VAL A 223 5.81 -17.61 11.70
CA VAL A 223 5.56 -16.94 10.42
C VAL A 223 6.29 -15.62 10.42
N LEU A 224 7.06 -15.36 9.35
CA LEU A 224 7.71 -14.09 9.10
C LEU A 224 7.07 -13.48 7.85
N TYR A 225 6.58 -12.25 7.97
CA TYR A 225 5.98 -11.49 6.90
C TYR A 225 6.86 -10.29 6.53
N PHE A 226 7.05 -10.06 5.25
CA PHE A 226 7.73 -8.89 4.71
C PHE A 226 6.73 -8.04 3.94
N GLY A 227 6.71 -6.74 4.21
CA GLY A 227 5.88 -5.77 3.53
C GLY A 227 6.58 -4.42 3.48
N ASP A 228 6.27 -3.64 2.46
CA ASP A 228 6.88 -2.34 2.18
C ASP A 228 6.00 -1.15 2.59
N HIS A 229 4.76 -1.40 2.95
CA HIS A 229 3.83 -0.35 3.35
C HIS A 229 3.66 -0.31 4.87
N LEU A 230 4.15 0.76 5.50
CA LEU A 230 4.19 0.91 6.96
C LEU A 230 2.83 0.61 7.64
N TYR A 231 1.72 1.11 7.10
CA TYR A 231 0.40 0.93 7.71
C TYR A 231 -0.32 -0.33 7.28
N SER A 232 -0.26 -0.67 5.99
CA SER A 232 -1.03 -1.81 5.49
C SER A 232 -0.37 -3.16 5.75
N ASP A 233 0.96 -3.16 6.02
CA ASP A 233 1.73 -4.37 6.21
C ASP A 233 2.29 -4.53 7.63
N LEU A 234 2.68 -3.44 8.30
CA LEU A 234 3.46 -3.51 9.55
C LEU A 234 2.72 -2.98 10.76
N ALA A 235 1.93 -1.90 10.63
CA ALA A 235 1.17 -1.31 11.73
C ALA A 235 -0.16 -2.04 11.96
N VAL A 236 -0.11 -3.36 12.15
CA VAL A 236 -1.27 -4.20 12.46
C VAL A 236 -1.43 -4.35 13.97
N ARG A 237 -2.67 -4.30 14.45
CA ARG A 237 -3.01 -4.51 15.87
C ARG A 237 -3.14 -6.00 16.19
#